data_f3529bd0a10f514d5adca6bf06d533b8
#
_entry.id   f3529bd0a10f514d5adca6bf06d533b8
#
_cell.length_a   1.000
_cell.length_b   1.000
_cell.length_c   1.000
_cell.angle_alpha   90.00
_cell.angle_beta   90.00
_cell.angle_gamma   90.00
#
_symmetry.space_group_name_H-M   'P 1'
#
loop_
_entity.id
_entity.type
_entity.pdbx_description
1 polymer ?
#
loop_
_entity_poly.entity_id
_entity_poly.type
_entity_poly.pdbx_seq_one_letter_code
_entity_poly.pdbx_strand_id
1 'polypeptide(L)'
;MLALLFAATSYAADTIKLGGMFPLSGRASDLGITCKQGAELAVKEINSKGGVLGRKLELLSADDKANVQEGVTLSKRYIQKDGVNFLFGVVSSAGSLAVAEVAKQEKVIFMDTVASTDTLTKEKWNRYTFRAGTCNSQEANSLALYAAKNKKLAKFYNIGPDYEYGRTMWELFKAKTKEQNPKAQFIGEQWPKLFIPDYTSYINAILQAKPDAVFCSLWGGDLVAFIKQAKPYGVFDKMKWIIATGGDVTVAKALGKEMPVGLIVDQRYYFHWPNSKRNQEFVKAYMADFKDYPSAWAAEGYDGVYFLAEAIKKAGSLDTDKVIAALEGLTLELPRGKATLRKEDHQLSSDFMVGETVFDKAYPFAIVGKAEVFPAAKVLYSVDEWKKAQAANK
;
A
#
# COMPACT_ATOMS: atom_id res chain seq x y z
N MET A 1 20.76 -37.51 50.79
CA MET A 1 19.77 -36.67 50.10
C MET A 1 20.39 -36.17 48.80
N LEU A 2 20.08 -36.83 47.70
CA LEU A 2 20.66 -36.52 46.38
C LEU A 2 19.71 -35.57 45.68
N ALA A 3 20.10 -34.30 45.48
CA ALA A 3 19.31 -33.33 44.76
C ALA A 3 19.55 -33.57 43.25
N LEU A 4 18.51 -34.06 42.56
CA LEU A 4 18.49 -34.13 41.10
C LEU A 4 18.27 -32.72 40.57
N LEU A 5 19.34 -32.08 40.04
CA LEU A 5 19.23 -30.89 39.19
C LEU A 5 18.67 -31.32 37.82
N PHE A 6 17.41 -31.03 37.59
CA PHE A 6 16.85 -31.04 36.23
C PHE A 6 17.44 -29.85 35.46
N ALA A 7 18.45 -30.10 34.66
CA ALA A 7 18.85 -29.16 33.60
C ALA A 7 17.74 -29.09 32.58
N ALA A 8 16.91 -28.05 32.67
CA ALA A 8 15.99 -27.70 31.60
C ALA A 8 16.84 -27.30 30.39
N THR A 9 17.04 -28.21 29.43
CA THR A 9 17.52 -27.87 28.10
C THR A 9 16.48 -26.94 27.46
N SER A 10 16.73 -25.62 27.53
CA SER A 10 16.01 -24.65 26.76
C SER A 10 16.32 -24.94 25.29
N TYR A 11 15.47 -25.74 24.64
CA TYR A 11 15.40 -25.73 23.19
C TYR A 11 15.01 -24.30 22.81
N ALA A 12 15.95 -23.58 22.18
CA ALA A 12 15.61 -22.30 21.54
C ALA A 12 14.44 -22.60 20.59
N ALA A 13 13.25 -22.12 20.95
CA ALA A 13 12.08 -22.32 20.10
C ALA A 13 12.40 -21.73 18.72
N ASP A 14 12.25 -22.55 17.66
CA ASP A 14 12.48 -22.10 16.29
C ASP A 14 11.78 -20.77 16.02
N THR A 15 12.44 -19.83 15.35
CA THR A 15 11.85 -18.53 15.00
C THR A 15 10.69 -18.73 13.99
N ILE A 16 9.74 -17.81 14.01
CA ILE A 16 8.71 -17.71 12.97
C ILE A 16 9.24 -16.74 11.93
N LYS A 17 9.52 -17.24 10.72
CA LYS A 17 10.21 -16.49 9.67
C LYS A 17 9.24 -15.88 8.66
N LEU A 18 9.40 -14.58 8.41
CA LEU A 18 8.73 -13.84 7.35
C LEU A 18 9.74 -13.56 6.23
N GLY A 19 9.46 -13.99 5.01
CA GLY A 19 10.29 -13.73 3.83
C GLY A 19 9.86 -12.43 3.14
N GLY A 20 10.48 -11.30 3.50
CA GLY A 20 10.16 -9.97 3.03
C GLY A 20 10.85 -9.64 1.71
N MET A 21 10.07 -9.25 0.71
CA MET A 21 10.51 -8.79 -0.60
C MET A 21 10.16 -7.31 -0.73
N PHE A 22 11.18 -6.48 -0.83
CA PHE A 22 11.04 -5.03 -0.86
C PHE A 22 11.98 -4.45 -1.91
N PRO A 23 11.61 -3.45 -2.71
CA PRO A 23 12.57 -2.70 -3.50
C PRO A 23 13.43 -1.85 -2.57
N LEU A 24 14.70 -2.22 -2.40
CA LEU A 24 15.66 -1.52 -1.53
C LEU A 24 16.61 -0.63 -2.33
N SER A 25 16.49 -0.64 -3.65
CA SER A 25 17.29 0.15 -4.59
C SER A 25 16.43 0.78 -5.68
N GLY A 26 16.97 1.77 -6.41
CA GLY A 26 16.28 2.45 -7.50
C GLY A 26 15.17 3.41 -7.04
N ARG A 27 14.31 3.85 -7.98
CA ARG A 27 13.28 4.87 -7.73
C ARG A 27 12.09 4.41 -6.88
N ALA A 28 11.99 3.11 -6.61
CA ALA A 28 10.98 2.54 -5.72
C ALA A 28 11.50 2.33 -4.29
N SER A 29 12.77 2.63 -4.02
CA SER A 29 13.43 2.30 -2.76
C SER A 29 12.80 2.95 -1.54
N ASP A 30 12.30 4.17 -1.65
CA ASP A 30 11.66 4.85 -0.51
C ASP A 30 10.42 4.10 -0.01
N LEU A 31 9.67 3.47 -0.93
CA LEU A 31 8.51 2.67 -0.58
C LEU A 31 8.94 1.36 0.12
N GLY A 32 9.92 0.67 -0.47
CA GLY A 32 10.41 -0.61 0.05
C GLY A 32 11.12 -0.47 1.39
N ILE A 33 12.00 0.52 1.51
CA ILE A 33 12.75 0.79 2.75
C ILE A 33 11.79 1.14 3.89
N THR A 34 10.84 2.04 3.68
CA THR A 34 9.92 2.45 4.74
C THR A 34 8.93 1.33 5.09
N CYS A 35 8.47 0.51 4.12
CA CYS A 35 7.66 -0.67 4.39
C CYS A 35 8.43 -1.70 5.25
N LYS A 36 9.69 -1.98 4.91
CA LYS A 36 10.59 -2.82 5.71
C LYS A 36 10.75 -2.28 7.12
N GLN A 37 11.00 -0.97 7.29
CA GLN A 37 11.13 -0.33 8.60
C GLN A 37 9.88 -0.49 9.46
N GLY A 38 8.68 -0.34 8.87
CA GLY A 38 7.42 -0.59 9.57
C GLY A 38 7.28 -2.03 10.03
N ALA A 39 7.62 -2.99 9.17
CA ALA A 39 7.61 -4.41 9.51
C ALA A 39 8.64 -4.74 10.60
N GLU A 40 9.86 -4.20 10.55
CA GLU A 40 10.89 -4.35 11.58
C GLU A 40 10.44 -3.80 12.94
N LEU A 41 9.79 -2.64 12.95
CA LEU A 41 9.23 -2.06 14.16
C LEU A 41 8.18 -2.98 14.80
N ALA A 42 7.26 -3.53 14.00
CA ALA A 42 6.27 -4.48 14.48
C ALA A 42 6.90 -5.76 15.04
N VAL A 43 7.87 -6.33 14.32
CA VAL A 43 8.65 -7.50 14.79
C VAL A 43 9.34 -7.20 16.12
N LYS A 44 9.99 -6.04 16.25
CA LYS A 44 10.65 -5.60 17.48
C LYS A 44 9.65 -5.49 18.64
N GLU A 45 8.50 -4.83 18.43
CA GLU A 45 7.47 -4.67 19.46
C GLU A 45 6.88 -6.01 19.91
N ILE A 46 6.54 -6.90 18.97
CA ILE A 46 5.98 -8.21 19.28
C ILE A 46 7.00 -9.07 20.03
N ASN A 47 8.25 -9.06 19.59
CA ASN A 47 9.35 -9.81 20.21
C ASN A 47 9.67 -9.32 21.62
N SER A 48 9.55 -8.01 21.89
CA SER A 48 9.76 -7.45 23.23
C SER A 48 8.69 -7.92 24.23
N LYS A 49 7.51 -8.31 23.74
CA LYS A 49 6.38 -8.86 24.53
C LYS A 49 6.38 -10.40 24.60
N GLY A 50 7.47 -11.06 24.23
CA GLY A 50 7.59 -12.52 24.29
C GLY A 50 7.35 -13.24 22.96
N GLY A 51 7.11 -12.52 21.87
CA GLY A 51 6.89 -13.10 20.54
C GLY A 51 5.48 -13.66 20.34
N VAL A 52 5.35 -14.69 19.51
CA VAL A 52 4.09 -15.36 19.19
C VAL A 52 4.21 -16.83 19.54
N LEU A 53 3.28 -17.37 20.33
CA LEU A 53 3.34 -18.75 20.86
C LEU A 53 4.68 -19.08 21.52
N GLY A 54 5.32 -18.12 22.22
CA GLY A 54 6.63 -18.28 22.84
C GLY A 54 7.82 -18.27 21.87
N ARG A 55 7.59 -18.03 20.58
CA ARG A 55 8.61 -17.98 19.52
C ARG A 55 8.83 -16.55 19.07
N LYS A 56 10.08 -16.19 18.73
CA LYS A 56 10.39 -14.89 18.14
C LYS A 56 9.97 -14.84 16.67
N LEU A 57 9.54 -13.67 16.22
CA LEU A 57 9.43 -13.37 14.78
C LEU A 57 10.79 -12.98 14.23
N GLU A 58 11.07 -13.38 13.00
CA GLU A 58 12.27 -13.00 12.25
C GLU A 58 11.83 -12.53 10.85
N LEU A 59 12.22 -11.30 10.47
CA LEU A 59 12.02 -10.78 9.13
C LEU A 59 13.31 -10.94 8.32
N LEU A 60 13.31 -11.91 7.42
CA LEU A 60 14.30 -11.98 6.34
C LEU A 60 13.91 -10.95 5.29
N SER A 61 14.86 -10.16 4.79
CA SER A 61 14.55 -9.14 3.78
C SER A 61 15.54 -9.17 2.62
N ALA A 62 15.03 -9.02 1.40
CA ALA A 62 15.83 -8.93 0.19
C ALA A 62 15.26 -7.87 -0.78
N ASP A 63 16.15 -7.35 -1.62
CA ASP A 63 15.82 -6.37 -2.65
C ASP A 63 15.19 -7.08 -3.87
N ASP A 64 13.90 -6.87 -4.10
CA ASP A 64 13.19 -7.35 -5.30
C ASP A 64 13.30 -6.38 -6.48
N LYS A 65 13.91 -5.20 -6.28
CA LYS A 65 14.12 -4.16 -7.30
C LYS A 65 12.84 -3.70 -8.00
N ALA A 66 11.68 -3.94 -7.41
CA ALA A 66 10.35 -3.84 -8.06
C ALA A 66 10.28 -4.65 -9.37
N ASN A 67 11.03 -5.73 -9.49
CA ASN A 67 11.13 -6.60 -10.66
C ASN A 67 10.36 -7.90 -10.44
N VAL A 68 9.50 -8.27 -11.40
CA VAL A 68 8.63 -9.45 -11.30
C VAL A 68 9.45 -10.75 -11.15
N GLN A 69 10.47 -10.92 -11.98
CA GLN A 69 11.29 -12.14 -11.99
C GLN A 69 12.12 -12.28 -10.70
N GLU A 70 12.64 -11.17 -10.18
CA GLU A 70 13.36 -11.15 -8.91
C GLU A 70 12.43 -11.55 -7.75
N GLY A 71 11.21 -10.99 -7.68
CA GLY A 71 10.21 -11.37 -6.68
C GLY A 71 9.86 -12.85 -6.70
N VAL A 72 9.67 -13.44 -7.89
CA VAL A 72 9.44 -14.90 -8.06
C VAL A 72 10.66 -15.71 -7.59
N THR A 73 11.86 -15.29 -7.94
CA THR A 73 13.11 -15.98 -7.56
C THR A 73 13.30 -15.95 -6.04
N LEU A 74 13.10 -14.79 -5.42
CA LEU A 74 13.20 -14.61 -3.98
C LEU A 74 12.14 -15.43 -3.23
N SER A 75 10.88 -15.43 -3.68
CA SER A 75 9.81 -16.19 -3.02
C SER A 75 10.11 -17.70 -3.01
N LYS A 76 10.59 -18.26 -4.13
CA LYS A 76 11.01 -19.68 -4.19
C LYS A 76 12.21 -19.98 -3.29
N ARG A 77 13.22 -19.09 -3.28
CA ARG A 77 14.36 -19.23 -2.38
C ARG A 77 13.93 -19.23 -0.91
N TYR A 78 13.09 -18.28 -0.51
CA TYR A 78 12.59 -18.17 0.85
C TYR A 78 11.87 -19.44 1.31
N ILE A 79 11.02 -20.02 0.46
CA ILE A 79 10.28 -21.24 0.78
C ILE A 79 11.22 -22.45 0.82
N GLN A 80 12.02 -22.66 -0.23
CA GLN A 80 12.74 -23.92 -0.47
C GLN A 80 14.09 -24.00 0.26
N LYS A 81 14.74 -22.85 0.54
CA LYS A 81 16.07 -22.80 1.15
C LYS A 81 16.08 -22.20 2.55
N ASP A 82 15.36 -21.07 2.71
CA ASP A 82 15.45 -20.31 3.96
C ASP A 82 14.38 -20.76 4.98
N GLY A 83 13.40 -21.58 4.55
CA GLY A 83 12.40 -22.20 5.40
C GLY A 83 11.45 -21.15 6.02
N VAL A 84 11.01 -20.15 5.27
CA VAL A 84 10.08 -19.15 5.78
C VAL A 84 8.68 -19.74 6.01
N ASN A 85 7.98 -19.24 7.00
CA ASN A 85 6.61 -19.63 7.30
C ASN A 85 5.61 -18.82 6.45
N PHE A 86 5.97 -17.59 6.10
CA PHE A 86 5.11 -16.64 5.37
C PHE A 86 5.93 -15.86 4.37
N LEU A 87 5.35 -15.60 3.18
CA LEU A 87 5.85 -14.59 2.25
C LEU A 87 5.24 -13.23 2.63
N PHE A 88 6.02 -12.15 2.43
CA PHE A 88 5.64 -10.83 2.91
C PHE A 88 6.11 -9.72 1.97
N GLY A 89 5.35 -8.63 1.87
CA GLY A 89 5.82 -7.42 1.16
C GLY A 89 5.23 -7.27 -0.22
N VAL A 90 6.10 -6.91 -1.14
CA VAL A 90 5.93 -6.56 -2.56
C VAL A 90 5.27 -5.20 -2.78
N VAL A 91 5.92 -4.37 -3.60
CA VAL A 91 5.42 -3.04 -3.98
C VAL A 91 4.74 -3.06 -5.36
N SER A 92 5.32 -3.76 -6.32
CA SER A 92 4.80 -3.81 -7.69
C SER A 92 3.56 -4.68 -7.81
N SER A 93 2.46 -4.16 -8.36
CA SER A 93 1.24 -4.93 -8.63
C SER A 93 1.49 -6.15 -9.51
N ALA A 94 2.30 -6.01 -10.55
CA ALA A 94 2.68 -7.14 -11.40
C ALA A 94 3.53 -8.17 -10.65
N GLY A 95 4.45 -7.73 -9.78
CA GLY A 95 5.23 -8.59 -8.90
C GLY A 95 4.36 -9.34 -7.92
N SER A 96 3.40 -8.65 -7.28
CA SER A 96 2.48 -9.25 -6.32
C SER A 96 1.62 -10.35 -6.95
N LEU A 97 1.09 -10.14 -8.16
CA LEU A 97 0.35 -11.16 -8.90
C LEU A 97 1.21 -12.41 -9.16
N ALA A 98 2.46 -12.25 -9.53
CA ALA A 98 3.37 -13.36 -9.79
C ALA A 98 3.77 -14.11 -8.49
N VAL A 99 4.03 -13.39 -7.40
CA VAL A 99 4.32 -13.99 -6.08
C VAL A 99 3.11 -14.72 -5.53
N ALA A 100 1.89 -14.21 -5.74
CA ALA A 100 0.65 -14.87 -5.35
C ALA A 100 0.46 -16.23 -6.03
N GLU A 101 0.89 -16.39 -7.29
CA GLU A 101 0.88 -17.68 -7.96
C GLU A 101 1.91 -18.65 -7.35
N VAL A 102 3.09 -18.20 -6.95
CA VAL A 102 4.06 -19.00 -6.20
C VAL A 102 3.47 -19.45 -4.86
N ALA A 103 2.90 -18.50 -4.10
CA ALA A 103 2.25 -18.77 -2.82
C ALA A 103 1.15 -19.84 -2.93
N LYS A 104 0.33 -19.76 -3.97
CA LYS A 104 -0.72 -20.75 -4.30
C LYS A 104 -0.14 -22.14 -4.60
N GLN A 105 0.89 -22.22 -5.44
CA GLN A 105 1.53 -23.48 -5.82
C GLN A 105 2.21 -24.16 -4.62
N GLU A 106 2.90 -23.38 -3.81
CA GLU A 106 3.66 -23.88 -2.64
C GLU A 106 2.81 -23.97 -1.35
N LYS A 107 1.54 -23.51 -1.40
CA LYS A 107 0.59 -23.50 -0.27
C LYS A 107 1.11 -22.73 0.95
N VAL A 108 1.82 -21.65 0.72
CA VAL A 108 2.36 -20.73 1.74
C VAL A 108 1.54 -19.45 1.75
N ILE A 109 1.21 -18.93 2.94
CA ILE A 109 0.49 -17.66 3.04
C ILE A 109 1.39 -16.52 2.57
N PHE A 110 0.88 -15.72 1.64
CA PHE A 110 1.46 -14.45 1.21
C PHE A 110 0.66 -13.28 1.77
N MET A 111 1.31 -12.46 2.58
CA MET A 111 0.76 -11.19 3.07
C MET A 111 1.29 -10.07 2.20
N ASP A 112 0.52 -9.68 1.20
CA ASP A 112 0.79 -8.48 0.40
C ASP A 112 0.55 -7.22 1.22
N THR A 113 1.44 -6.22 1.12
CA THR A 113 1.37 -5.02 1.95
C THR A 113 1.17 -3.73 1.15
N VAL A 114 1.81 -3.58 0.01
CA VAL A 114 1.89 -2.31 -0.71
C VAL A 114 1.22 -2.33 -2.08
N ALA A 115 1.35 -3.45 -2.82
CA ALA A 115 0.76 -3.56 -4.14
C ALA A 115 -0.77 -3.44 -4.07
N SER A 116 -1.37 -2.63 -4.95
CA SER A 116 -2.78 -2.24 -4.79
C SER A 116 -3.72 -2.72 -5.90
N THR A 117 -3.25 -3.48 -6.90
CA THR A 117 -4.17 -3.96 -7.95
C THR A 117 -5.35 -4.74 -7.37
N ASP A 118 -6.57 -4.36 -7.73
CA ASP A 118 -7.78 -5.10 -7.34
C ASP A 118 -7.73 -6.55 -7.83
N THR A 119 -7.09 -6.79 -8.97
CA THR A 119 -6.94 -8.11 -9.59
C THR A 119 -6.39 -9.16 -8.62
N LEU A 120 -5.51 -8.77 -7.68
CA LEU A 120 -4.91 -9.70 -6.71
C LEU A 120 -5.94 -10.38 -5.81
N THR A 121 -6.85 -9.59 -5.27
CA THR A 121 -7.87 -10.03 -4.30
C THR A 121 -9.26 -10.15 -4.93
N LYS A 122 -9.39 -9.90 -6.23
CA LYS A 122 -10.65 -9.98 -6.98
C LYS A 122 -10.56 -11.06 -8.06
N GLU A 123 -10.07 -10.76 -9.28
CA GLU A 123 -10.06 -11.71 -10.40
C GLU A 123 -9.09 -12.88 -10.18
N LYS A 124 -7.91 -12.62 -9.61
CA LYS A 124 -6.86 -13.61 -9.33
C LYS A 124 -6.81 -14.05 -7.87
N TRP A 125 -7.90 -13.85 -7.14
CA TRP A 125 -7.99 -14.29 -5.76
C TRP A 125 -7.61 -15.78 -5.62
N ASN A 126 -6.85 -16.05 -4.59
CA ASN A 126 -6.59 -17.41 -4.12
C ASN A 126 -6.53 -17.44 -2.59
N ARG A 127 -6.80 -18.60 -2.01
CA ARG A 127 -6.94 -18.75 -0.55
C ARG A 127 -5.65 -18.47 0.26
N TYR A 128 -4.50 -18.44 -0.38
CA TYR A 128 -3.21 -18.26 0.29
C TYR A 128 -2.73 -16.81 0.29
N THR A 129 -3.42 -15.92 -0.40
CA THR A 129 -3.03 -14.51 -0.53
C THR A 129 -3.95 -13.61 0.27
N PHE A 130 -3.39 -12.77 1.13
CA PHE A 130 -4.05 -11.73 1.91
C PHE A 130 -3.40 -10.39 1.61
N ARG A 131 -4.17 -9.31 1.62
CA ARG A 131 -3.63 -7.97 1.47
C ARG A 131 -3.93 -7.10 2.69
N ALA A 132 -2.86 -6.69 3.40
CA ALA A 132 -2.94 -5.75 4.53
C ALA A 132 -2.84 -4.28 4.09
N GLY A 133 -2.69 -4.03 2.79
CA GLY A 133 -2.67 -2.70 2.17
C GLY A 133 -4.01 -2.30 1.55
N THR A 134 -4.07 -1.08 1.03
CA THR A 134 -5.21 -0.58 0.26
C THR A 134 -5.26 -1.19 -1.14
N CYS A 135 -6.38 -1.00 -1.85
CA CYS A 135 -6.53 -1.43 -3.23
C CYS A 135 -6.87 -0.25 -4.16
N ASN A 136 -6.72 -0.46 -5.47
CA ASN A 136 -6.96 0.56 -6.48
C ASN A 136 -8.36 1.15 -6.41
N SER A 137 -9.38 0.34 -6.10
CA SER A 137 -10.75 0.83 -5.91
C SER A 137 -10.85 1.89 -4.81
N GLN A 138 -10.19 1.66 -3.66
CA GLN A 138 -10.21 2.63 -2.55
C GLN A 138 -9.58 3.96 -2.98
N GLU A 139 -8.44 3.92 -3.64
CA GLU A 139 -7.73 5.13 -4.11
C GLU A 139 -8.54 5.86 -5.18
N ALA A 140 -8.84 5.20 -6.29
CA ALA A 140 -9.48 5.84 -7.44
C ALA A 140 -10.90 6.33 -7.14
N ASN A 141 -11.70 5.52 -6.42
CA ASN A 141 -13.08 5.90 -6.09
C ASN A 141 -13.13 7.08 -5.11
N SER A 142 -12.26 7.11 -4.09
CA SER A 142 -12.22 8.21 -3.13
C SER A 142 -11.78 9.52 -3.78
N LEU A 143 -10.75 9.47 -4.65
CA LEU A 143 -10.31 10.63 -5.42
C LEU A 143 -11.40 11.16 -6.35
N ALA A 144 -12.11 10.26 -7.04
CA ALA A 144 -13.23 10.64 -7.90
C ALA A 144 -14.39 11.27 -7.11
N LEU A 145 -14.77 10.70 -5.96
CA LEU A 145 -15.81 11.23 -5.07
C LEU A 145 -15.42 12.61 -4.53
N TYR A 146 -14.16 12.79 -4.12
CA TYR A 146 -13.68 14.08 -3.64
C TYR A 146 -13.69 15.13 -4.76
N ALA A 147 -13.13 14.80 -5.94
CA ALA A 147 -13.09 15.67 -7.10
C ALA A 147 -14.49 16.09 -7.61
N ALA A 148 -15.46 15.19 -7.54
CA ALA A 148 -16.85 15.43 -7.98
C ALA A 148 -17.57 16.53 -7.20
N LYS A 149 -17.07 16.96 -6.05
CA LYS A 149 -17.58 18.12 -5.30
C LYS A 149 -17.37 19.44 -6.05
N ASN A 150 -16.30 19.51 -6.83
CA ASN A 150 -16.06 20.64 -7.72
C ASN A 150 -16.82 20.44 -9.04
N LYS A 151 -18.03 20.98 -9.13
CA LYS A 151 -18.91 20.86 -10.30
C LYS A 151 -18.37 21.51 -11.58
N LYS A 152 -17.27 22.26 -11.50
CA LYS A 152 -16.61 22.88 -12.66
C LYS A 152 -15.70 21.91 -13.41
N LEU A 153 -15.31 20.79 -12.79
CA LEU A 153 -14.46 19.77 -13.42
C LEU A 153 -15.30 18.90 -14.36
N ALA A 154 -15.10 19.06 -15.66
CA ALA A 154 -15.81 18.33 -16.69
C ALA A 154 -14.87 17.56 -17.66
N LYS A 155 -13.70 18.13 -17.95
CA LYS A 155 -12.72 17.56 -18.88
C LYS A 155 -11.53 17.00 -18.09
N PHE A 156 -11.33 15.69 -18.16
CA PHE A 156 -10.28 14.98 -17.45
C PHE A 156 -9.25 14.43 -18.41
N TYR A 157 -8.00 14.45 -18.02
CA TYR A 157 -6.87 13.87 -18.72
C TYR A 157 -6.10 12.94 -17.79
N ASN A 158 -5.48 11.88 -18.32
CA ASN A 158 -4.69 10.95 -17.52
C ASN A 158 -3.19 11.05 -17.79
N ILE A 159 -2.40 10.89 -16.74
CA ILE A 159 -1.01 10.45 -16.82
C ILE A 159 -0.77 9.37 -15.77
N GLY A 160 -0.40 8.17 -16.19
CA GLY A 160 -0.17 7.03 -15.30
C GLY A 160 0.86 6.07 -15.87
N PRO A 161 1.52 5.24 -15.05
CA PRO A 161 2.54 4.32 -15.52
C PRO A 161 1.93 3.22 -16.38
N ASP A 162 2.66 2.81 -17.43
CA ASP A 162 2.20 1.84 -18.43
C ASP A 162 2.29 0.40 -17.94
N TYR A 163 1.50 0.07 -16.90
CA TYR A 163 1.34 -1.31 -16.43
C TYR A 163 0.03 -1.45 -15.62
N GLU A 164 -0.21 -2.63 -15.04
CA GLU A 164 -1.45 -3.02 -14.37
C GLU A 164 -2.02 -1.94 -13.43
N TYR A 165 -1.18 -1.40 -12.53
CA TYR A 165 -1.62 -0.37 -11.58
C TYR A 165 -2.20 0.87 -12.26
N GLY A 166 -1.41 1.48 -13.17
CA GLY A 166 -1.83 2.73 -13.82
C GLY A 166 -3.10 2.55 -14.65
N ARG A 167 -3.17 1.45 -15.41
CA ARG A 167 -4.32 1.12 -16.26
C ARG A 167 -5.59 0.93 -15.42
N THR A 168 -5.52 0.12 -14.37
CA THR A 168 -6.66 -0.14 -13.47
C THR A 168 -7.10 1.13 -12.74
N MET A 169 -6.16 1.94 -12.24
CA MET A 169 -6.47 3.21 -11.57
C MET A 169 -7.29 4.15 -12.47
N TRP A 170 -6.89 4.28 -13.74
CA TRP A 170 -7.62 5.15 -14.66
C TRP A 170 -9.02 4.63 -14.98
N GLU A 171 -9.18 3.33 -15.22
CA GLU A 171 -10.50 2.75 -15.49
C GLU A 171 -11.46 2.93 -14.32
N LEU A 172 -11.00 2.67 -13.09
CA LEU A 172 -11.80 2.86 -11.87
C LEU A 172 -12.15 4.34 -11.65
N PHE A 173 -11.19 5.25 -11.83
CA PHE A 173 -11.42 6.69 -11.73
C PHE A 173 -12.46 7.17 -12.77
N LYS A 174 -12.36 6.73 -14.03
CA LYS A 174 -13.33 7.04 -15.08
C LYS A 174 -14.72 6.55 -14.71
N ALA A 175 -14.84 5.29 -14.29
CA ALA A 175 -16.12 4.68 -13.95
C ALA A 175 -16.80 5.45 -12.80
N LYS A 176 -16.08 5.69 -11.70
CA LYS A 176 -16.62 6.42 -10.55
C LYS A 176 -16.92 7.89 -10.89
N THR A 177 -16.08 8.55 -11.69
CA THR A 177 -16.32 9.92 -12.13
C THR A 177 -17.58 10.02 -13.01
N LYS A 178 -17.81 9.07 -13.92
CA LYS A 178 -19.03 8.99 -14.73
C LYS A 178 -20.30 8.77 -13.91
N GLU A 179 -20.21 7.95 -12.86
CA GLU A 179 -21.30 7.74 -11.92
C GLU A 179 -21.70 9.05 -11.23
N GLN A 180 -20.71 9.87 -10.82
CA GLN A 180 -20.94 11.15 -10.13
C GLN A 180 -21.26 12.31 -11.08
N ASN A 181 -20.75 12.28 -12.29
CA ASN A 181 -20.97 13.28 -13.34
C ASN A 181 -21.08 12.60 -14.72
N PRO A 182 -22.28 12.23 -15.16
CA PRO A 182 -22.51 11.61 -16.47
C PRO A 182 -21.99 12.43 -17.67
N LYS A 183 -21.83 13.76 -17.51
CA LYS A 183 -21.32 14.67 -18.54
C LYS A 183 -19.80 14.76 -18.57
N ALA A 184 -19.08 14.12 -17.65
CA ALA A 184 -17.61 14.11 -17.63
C ALA A 184 -17.05 13.60 -18.96
N GLN A 185 -16.02 14.28 -19.47
CA GLN A 185 -15.31 13.96 -20.70
C GLN A 185 -13.86 13.52 -20.34
N PHE A 186 -13.41 12.45 -20.92
CA PHE A 186 -12.03 11.95 -20.80
C PHE A 186 -11.34 12.22 -22.13
N ILE A 187 -10.57 13.35 -22.16
CA ILE A 187 -10.12 13.97 -23.41
C ILE A 187 -8.73 13.51 -23.86
N GLY A 188 -8.06 12.67 -23.06
CA GLY A 188 -6.77 12.09 -23.42
C GLY A 188 -6.14 11.32 -22.27
N GLU A 189 -5.14 10.54 -22.62
CA GLU A 189 -4.40 9.70 -21.69
C GLU A 189 -2.95 9.51 -22.12
N GLN A 190 -2.04 9.46 -21.15
CA GLN A 190 -0.61 9.28 -21.36
C GLN A 190 -0.08 8.16 -20.46
N TRP A 191 0.80 7.34 -21.03
CA TRP A 191 1.29 6.11 -20.42
C TRP A 191 2.82 6.03 -20.46
N PRO A 192 3.55 6.81 -19.64
CA PRO A 192 4.98 6.68 -19.51
C PRO A 192 5.36 5.30 -18.96
N LYS A 193 6.43 4.70 -19.47
CA LYS A 193 7.04 3.53 -18.87
C LYS A 193 7.60 3.91 -17.49
N LEU A 194 7.67 2.93 -16.57
CA LEU A 194 8.30 3.15 -15.28
C LEU A 194 9.75 3.62 -15.43
N PHE A 195 10.12 4.56 -14.57
CA PHE A 195 11.48 5.03 -14.36
C PHE A 195 12.11 5.75 -15.58
N ILE A 196 11.28 6.33 -16.47
CA ILE A 196 11.79 7.17 -17.54
C ILE A 196 12.46 8.45 -16.98
N PRO A 197 13.53 8.94 -17.62
CA PRO A 197 14.22 10.13 -17.14
C PRO A 197 13.53 11.46 -17.51
N ASP A 198 12.72 11.49 -18.57
CA ASP A 198 12.18 12.72 -19.16
C ASP A 198 10.67 12.63 -19.39
N TYR A 199 9.95 13.62 -18.85
CA TYR A 199 8.50 13.78 -18.95
C TYR A 199 8.08 14.95 -19.85
N THR A 200 9.00 15.64 -20.53
CA THR A 200 8.72 16.87 -21.28
C THR A 200 7.63 16.69 -22.34
N SER A 201 7.66 15.61 -23.11
CA SER A 201 6.64 15.32 -24.13
C SER A 201 5.25 15.13 -23.54
N TYR A 202 5.17 14.45 -22.40
CA TYR A 202 3.92 14.21 -21.66
C TYR A 202 3.34 15.51 -21.09
N ILE A 203 4.20 16.37 -20.52
CA ILE A 203 3.81 17.69 -19.99
C ILE A 203 3.24 18.57 -21.11
N ASN A 204 3.91 18.62 -22.27
CA ASN A 204 3.46 19.40 -23.41
C ASN A 204 2.11 18.93 -23.95
N ALA A 205 1.88 17.61 -24.02
CA ALA A 205 0.60 17.05 -24.46
C ALA A 205 -0.55 17.42 -23.49
N ILE A 206 -0.33 17.38 -22.18
CA ILE A 206 -1.31 17.84 -21.17
C ILE A 206 -1.63 19.32 -21.36
N LEU A 207 -0.61 20.17 -21.55
CA LEU A 207 -0.79 21.61 -21.79
C LEU A 207 -1.58 21.91 -23.07
N GLN A 208 -1.35 21.16 -24.15
CA GLN A 208 -2.11 21.29 -25.40
C GLN A 208 -3.57 20.85 -25.26
N ALA A 209 -3.83 19.81 -24.50
CA ALA A 209 -5.18 19.26 -24.28
C ALA A 209 -6.07 20.19 -23.44
N LYS A 210 -5.49 21.05 -22.60
CA LYS A 210 -6.20 22.01 -21.70
C LYS A 210 -7.35 21.37 -20.93
N PRO A 211 -7.11 20.32 -20.14
CA PRO A 211 -8.13 19.72 -19.29
C PRO A 211 -8.49 20.63 -18.12
N ASP A 212 -9.67 20.41 -17.52
CA ASP A 212 -10.02 21.03 -16.23
C ASP A 212 -9.26 20.38 -15.09
N ALA A 213 -9.03 19.06 -15.20
CA ALA A 213 -8.27 18.30 -14.22
C ALA A 213 -7.43 17.19 -14.87
N VAL A 214 -6.26 16.91 -14.27
CA VAL A 214 -5.41 15.77 -14.60
C VAL A 214 -5.48 14.75 -13.47
N PHE A 215 -5.82 13.51 -13.80
CA PHE A 215 -5.65 12.37 -12.93
C PHE A 215 -4.23 11.82 -13.13
N CYS A 216 -3.47 11.70 -12.05
CA CYS A 216 -2.10 11.24 -12.07
C CYS A 216 -1.94 10.05 -11.12
N SER A 217 -1.54 8.91 -11.67
CA SER A 217 -1.20 7.72 -10.89
C SER A 217 0.29 7.36 -10.94
N LEU A 218 1.15 8.30 -11.32
CA LEU A 218 2.60 8.17 -11.08
C LEU A 218 2.87 8.11 -9.58
N TRP A 219 3.87 7.35 -9.14
CA TRP A 219 4.16 7.13 -7.74
C TRP A 219 5.67 7.18 -7.43
N GLY A 220 6.01 7.32 -6.15
CA GLY A 220 7.40 7.31 -5.65
C GLY A 220 8.30 8.29 -6.39
N GLY A 221 9.50 7.84 -6.75
CA GLY A 221 10.49 8.66 -7.47
C GLY A 221 10.03 9.15 -8.84
N ASP A 222 9.12 8.43 -9.52
CA ASP A 222 8.57 8.88 -10.81
C ASP A 222 7.63 10.09 -10.63
N LEU A 223 6.79 10.08 -9.61
CA LEU A 223 5.95 11.23 -9.26
C LEU A 223 6.80 12.44 -8.88
N VAL A 224 7.84 12.25 -8.08
CA VAL A 224 8.77 13.32 -7.70
C VAL A 224 9.46 13.90 -8.93
N ALA A 225 9.97 13.05 -9.83
CA ALA A 225 10.62 13.49 -11.06
C ALA A 225 9.66 14.25 -11.97
N PHE A 226 8.43 13.75 -12.14
CA PHE A 226 7.39 14.40 -12.92
C PHE A 226 7.04 15.79 -12.35
N ILE A 227 6.78 15.91 -11.04
CA ILE A 227 6.42 17.19 -10.42
C ILE A 227 7.54 18.21 -10.58
N LYS A 228 8.81 17.82 -10.36
CA LYS A 228 9.97 18.71 -10.55
C LYS A 228 10.08 19.20 -11.99
N GLN A 229 9.84 18.33 -12.99
CA GLN A 229 9.89 18.70 -14.39
C GLN A 229 8.67 19.52 -14.84
N ALA A 230 7.48 19.24 -14.29
CA ALA A 230 6.23 19.89 -14.67
C ALA A 230 6.06 21.29 -14.05
N LYS A 231 6.60 21.51 -12.85
CA LYS A 231 6.46 22.79 -12.11
C LYS A 231 6.89 24.02 -12.89
N PRO A 232 8.07 24.05 -13.58
CA PRO A 232 8.49 25.21 -14.37
C PRO A 232 7.54 25.61 -15.50
N TYR A 233 6.69 24.68 -15.97
CA TYR A 233 5.68 24.95 -17.01
C TYR A 233 4.40 25.57 -16.45
N GLY A 234 4.27 25.72 -15.12
CA GLY A 234 3.12 26.31 -14.45
C GLY A 234 1.84 25.46 -14.57
N VAL A 235 1.97 24.14 -14.76
CA VAL A 235 0.81 23.25 -14.99
C VAL A 235 -0.08 23.13 -13.75
N PHE A 236 0.51 23.26 -12.56
CA PHE A 236 -0.24 23.14 -11.30
C PHE A 236 -1.11 24.35 -10.99
N ASP A 237 -0.86 25.49 -11.63
CA ASP A 237 -1.67 26.70 -11.53
C ASP A 237 -2.75 26.78 -12.60
N LYS A 238 -2.58 26.06 -13.73
CA LYS A 238 -3.45 26.15 -14.91
C LYS A 238 -4.63 25.19 -14.85
N MET A 239 -4.52 24.08 -14.13
CA MET A 239 -5.52 23.03 -14.04
C MET A 239 -5.46 22.33 -12.69
N LYS A 240 -6.56 21.66 -12.28
CA LYS A 240 -6.56 20.86 -11.06
C LYS A 240 -5.78 19.56 -11.25
N TRP A 241 -5.09 19.14 -10.20
CA TRP A 241 -4.37 17.87 -10.18
C TRP A 241 -4.98 16.95 -9.11
N ILE A 242 -5.24 15.73 -9.52
CA ILE A 242 -5.80 14.65 -8.69
C ILE A 242 -4.77 13.53 -8.73
N ILE A 243 -4.00 13.36 -7.65
CA ILE A 243 -2.79 12.55 -7.65
C ILE A 243 -2.92 11.43 -6.64
N ALA A 244 -2.96 10.19 -7.13
CA ALA A 244 -2.92 9.02 -6.29
C ALA A 244 -1.56 8.93 -5.56
N THR A 245 -1.57 8.60 -4.29
CA THR A 245 -0.41 8.55 -3.39
C THR A 245 0.38 9.86 -3.26
N GLY A 246 -0.14 10.96 -3.82
CA GLY A 246 0.53 12.26 -3.85
C GLY A 246 0.70 12.92 -2.49
N GLY A 247 -0.06 12.51 -1.51
CA GLY A 247 0.05 13.03 -0.13
C GLY A 247 1.03 12.26 0.75
N ASP A 248 1.68 11.20 0.27
CA ASP A 248 2.60 10.41 1.09
C ASP A 248 3.81 11.23 1.55
N VAL A 249 4.25 10.97 2.78
CA VAL A 249 5.38 11.65 3.43
C VAL A 249 6.66 11.54 2.62
N THR A 250 6.91 10.41 1.94
CA THR A 250 8.12 10.21 1.12
C THR A 250 8.15 11.18 -0.06
N VAL A 251 7.02 11.38 -0.73
CA VAL A 251 6.88 12.35 -1.84
C VAL A 251 7.00 13.78 -1.33
N ALA A 252 6.28 14.12 -0.25
CA ALA A 252 6.28 15.46 0.33
C ALA A 252 7.70 15.89 0.79
N LYS A 253 8.46 14.98 1.41
CA LYS A 253 9.84 15.22 1.82
C LYS A 253 10.80 15.38 0.64
N ALA A 254 10.69 14.53 -0.38
CA ALA A 254 11.55 14.59 -1.56
C ALA A 254 11.35 15.89 -2.37
N LEU A 255 10.16 16.46 -2.32
CA LEU A 255 9.84 17.74 -2.95
C LEU A 255 10.11 18.94 -2.03
N GLY A 256 9.99 18.77 -0.70
CA GLY A 256 10.18 19.85 0.25
C GLY A 256 9.34 21.09 -0.11
N LYS A 257 9.97 22.24 -0.25
CA LYS A 257 9.34 23.52 -0.63
C LYS A 257 8.88 23.56 -2.11
N GLU A 258 9.29 22.60 -2.93
CA GLU A 258 8.86 22.52 -4.31
C GLU A 258 7.50 21.83 -4.48
N MET A 259 6.96 21.21 -3.43
CA MET A 259 5.64 20.58 -3.47
C MET A 259 4.59 21.62 -3.83
N PRO A 260 3.78 21.42 -4.91
CA PRO A 260 2.67 22.32 -5.21
C PRO A 260 1.58 22.21 -4.13
N VAL A 261 0.90 23.31 -3.81
CA VAL A 261 -0.26 23.33 -2.89
C VAL A 261 -1.57 23.21 -3.64
N GLY A 262 -2.60 22.70 -2.97
CA GLY A 262 -3.94 22.54 -3.55
C GLY A 262 -4.06 21.37 -4.53
N LEU A 263 -3.08 20.45 -4.55
CA LEU A 263 -3.22 19.15 -5.21
C LEU A 263 -4.25 18.32 -4.44
N ILE A 264 -5.21 17.73 -5.12
CA ILE A 264 -6.10 16.72 -4.53
C ILE A 264 -5.29 15.43 -4.44
N VAL A 265 -5.10 14.91 -3.23
CA VAL A 265 -4.25 13.74 -2.96
C VAL A 265 -4.94 12.79 -1.99
N ASP A 266 -4.72 11.51 -2.17
CA ASP A 266 -5.17 10.50 -1.24
C ASP A 266 -4.09 10.10 -0.22
N GLN A 267 -4.53 9.39 0.81
CA GLN A 267 -3.69 8.83 1.87
C GLN A 267 -4.15 7.44 2.27
N ARG A 268 -3.27 6.47 2.09
CA ARG A 268 -3.47 5.10 2.56
C ARG A 268 -3.32 4.99 4.08
N TYR A 269 -2.50 5.83 4.67
CA TYR A 269 -2.31 6.07 6.09
C TYR A 269 -1.73 7.48 6.25
N TYR A 270 -2.03 8.15 7.37
CA TYR A 270 -1.45 9.46 7.66
C TYR A 270 -1.01 9.58 9.12
N PHE A 271 0.23 10.02 9.34
CA PHE A 271 0.89 10.00 10.66
C PHE A 271 0.17 10.79 11.76
N HIS A 272 -0.67 11.75 11.45
CA HIS A 272 -1.46 12.47 12.43
C HIS A 272 -2.98 12.18 12.35
N TRP A 273 -3.37 11.19 11.57
CA TRP A 273 -4.76 10.74 11.48
C TRP A 273 -4.85 9.20 11.35
N PRO A 274 -5.81 8.55 12.07
CA PRO A 274 -6.66 9.12 13.13
C PRO A 274 -5.85 9.53 14.34
N ASN A 275 -6.35 10.52 15.11
CA ASN A 275 -5.70 10.95 16.35
C ASN A 275 -6.03 9.97 17.49
N SER A 276 -5.68 8.68 17.26
CA SER A 276 -5.86 7.60 18.23
C SER A 276 -4.60 7.37 19.04
N LYS A 277 -4.74 6.80 20.24
CA LYS A 277 -3.59 6.38 21.06
C LYS A 277 -2.67 5.44 20.27
N ARG A 278 -3.25 4.48 19.53
CA ARG A 278 -2.48 3.51 18.75
C ARG A 278 -1.64 4.17 17.66
N ASN A 279 -2.20 5.17 16.95
CA ASN A 279 -1.43 5.92 15.96
C ASN A 279 -0.30 6.74 16.61
N GLN A 280 -0.60 7.44 17.70
CA GLN A 280 0.41 8.23 18.43
C GLN A 280 1.58 7.36 18.93
N GLU A 281 1.30 6.17 19.46
CA GLU A 281 2.31 5.20 19.89
C GLU A 281 3.18 4.73 18.73
N PHE A 282 2.57 4.38 17.59
CA PHE A 282 3.29 3.98 16.38
C PHE A 282 4.19 5.10 15.84
N VAL A 283 3.65 6.32 15.69
CA VAL A 283 4.43 7.49 15.22
C VAL A 283 5.60 7.76 16.15
N LYS A 284 5.38 7.76 17.46
CA LYS A 284 6.42 7.97 18.46
C LYS A 284 7.52 6.90 18.37
N ALA A 285 7.14 5.64 18.28
CA ALA A 285 8.10 4.53 18.19
C ALA A 285 8.89 4.58 16.88
N TYR A 286 8.21 4.83 15.75
CA TYR A 286 8.86 4.95 14.45
C TYR A 286 9.87 6.10 14.42
N MET A 287 9.49 7.28 14.92
CA MET A 287 10.39 8.44 15.00
C MET A 287 11.57 8.17 15.94
N ALA A 288 11.37 7.40 17.01
CA ALA A 288 12.45 7.06 17.93
C ALA A 288 13.51 6.16 17.27
N ASP A 289 13.08 5.18 16.46
CA ASP A 289 13.97 4.22 15.83
C ASP A 289 14.59 4.76 14.52
N PHE A 290 13.80 5.42 13.66
CA PHE A 290 14.22 5.79 12.31
C PHE A 290 14.49 7.30 12.12
N LYS A 291 14.21 8.13 13.14
CA LYS A 291 14.38 9.60 13.11
C LYS A 291 13.61 10.29 11.99
N ASP A 292 12.46 9.70 11.62
CA ASP A 292 11.62 10.14 10.51
C ASP A 292 10.13 9.96 10.80
N TYR A 293 9.27 10.64 10.04
CA TYR A 293 7.83 10.41 10.08
C TYR A 293 7.46 9.12 9.33
N PRO A 294 6.56 8.28 9.89
CA PRO A 294 6.12 7.08 9.18
C PRO A 294 5.31 7.44 7.93
N SER A 295 5.65 6.80 6.81
CA SER A 295 4.89 6.83 5.57
C SER A 295 3.70 5.87 5.61
N ALA A 296 2.84 5.93 4.60
CA ALA A 296 1.79 4.94 4.39
C ALA A 296 2.37 3.53 4.24
N TRP A 297 3.48 3.40 3.55
CA TRP A 297 4.18 2.14 3.34
C TRP A 297 4.71 1.54 4.65
N ALA A 298 5.21 2.38 5.55
CA ALA A 298 5.63 1.95 6.88
C ALA A 298 4.45 1.40 7.70
N ALA A 299 3.30 2.07 7.65
CA ALA A 299 2.09 1.59 8.32
C ALA A 299 1.60 0.26 7.73
N GLU A 300 1.62 0.11 6.40
CA GLU A 300 1.21 -1.13 5.73
C GLU A 300 2.13 -2.32 6.08
N GLY A 301 3.44 -2.10 6.13
CA GLY A 301 4.39 -3.12 6.61
C GLY A 301 4.15 -3.50 8.06
N TYR A 302 3.91 -2.51 8.92
CA TYR A 302 3.59 -2.72 10.34
C TYR A 302 2.30 -3.52 10.52
N ASP A 303 1.24 -3.12 9.83
CA ASP A 303 -0.08 -3.73 9.90
C ASP A 303 -0.06 -5.20 9.45
N GLY A 304 0.66 -5.49 8.35
CA GLY A 304 0.79 -6.85 7.82
C GLY A 304 1.42 -7.81 8.82
N VAL A 305 2.47 -7.38 9.55
CA VAL A 305 3.09 -8.20 10.60
C VAL A 305 2.13 -8.42 11.77
N TYR A 306 1.36 -7.39 12.18
CA TYR A 306 0.38 -7.53 13.25
C TYR A 306 -0.77 -8.47 12.87
N PHE A 307 -1.27 -8.43 11.63
CA PHE A 307 -2.28 -9.37 11.16
C PHE A 307 -1.79 -10.81 11.24
N LEU A 308 -0.57 -11.09 10.77
CA LEU A 308 0.02 -12.43 10.87
C LEU A 308 0.19 -12.87 12.33
N ALA A 309 0.75 -12.01 13.17
CA ALA A 309 1.00 -12.33 14.56
C ALA A 309 -0.30 -12.64 15.34
N GLU A 310 -1.33 -11.82 15.18
CA GLU A 310 -2.61 -12.02 15.87
C GLU A 310 -3.38 -13.23 15.31
N ALA A 311 -3.27 -13.49 14.00
CA ALA A 311 -3.84 -14.70 13.40
C ALA A 311 -3.18 -15.97 13.92
N ILE A 312 -1.84 -16.00 14.02
CA ILE A 312 -1.09 -17.14 14.58
C ILE A 312 -1.47 -17.37 16.04
N LYS A 313 -1.58 -16.31 16.84
CA LYS A 313 -2.05 -16.39 18.24
C LYS A 313 -3.45 -16.99 18.32
N LYS A 314 -4.38 -16.48 17.50
CA LYS A 314 -5.78 -16.95 17.43
C LYS A 314 -5.87 -18.42 16.97
N ALA A 315 -5.04 -18.81 16.01
CA ALA A 315 -4.95 -20.18 15.50
C ALA A 315 -4.30 -21.15 16.51
N GLY A 316 -3.46 -20.64 17.42
CA GLY A 316 -2.65 -21.45 18.33
C GLY A 316 -1.64 -22.35 17.62
N SER A 317 -1.33 -22.06 16.34
CA SER A 317 -0.59 -22.95 15.44
C SER A 317 0.03 -22.18 14.29
N LEU A 318 1.04 -22.78 13.63
CA LEU A 318 1.56 -22.34 12.33
C LEU A 318 0.98 -23.15 11.16
N ASP A 319 0.03 -24.03 11.42
CA ASP A 319 -0.67 -24.75 10.38
C ASP A 319 -1.37 -23.77 9.42
N THR A 320 -1.08 -23.89 8.13
CA THR A 320 -1.51 -22.94 7.11
C THR A 320 -3.04 -22.77 7.09
N ASP A 321 -3.81 -23.87 7.17
CA ASP A 321 -5.27 -23.81 7.09
C ASP A 321 -5.87 -23.14 8.34
N LYS A 322 -5.29 -23.39 9.52
CA LYS A 322 -5.72 -22.74 10.77
C LYS A 322 -5.41 -21.25 10.78
N VAL A 323 -4.25 -20.86 10.25
CA VAL A 323 -3.86 -19.44 10.16
C VAL A 323 -4.74 -18.71 9.13
N ILE A 324 -5.04 -19.31 7.97
CA ILE A 324 -6.01 -18.77 6.99
C ILE A 324 -7.36 -18.53 7.67
N ALA A 325 -7.93 -19.53 8.33
CA ALA A 325 -9.21 -19.41 9.02
C ALA A 325 -9.18 -18.34 10.13
N ALA A 326 -8.03 -18.10 10.75
CA ALA A 326 -7.86 -17.05 11.76
C ALA A 326 -7.73 -15.66 11.14
N LEU A 327 -7.14 -15.52 9.95
CA LEU A 327 -7.03 -14.27 9.19
C LEU A 327 -8.37 -13.82 8.62
N GLU A 328 -9.18 -14.77 8.14
CA GLU A 328 -10.49 -14.48 7.56
C GLU A 328 -11.42 -13.77 8.57
N GLY A 329 -11.79 -12.54 8.25
CA GLY A 329 -12.62 -11.68 9.10
C GLY A 329 -11.90 -11.10 10.32
N LEU A 330 -10.58 -11.24 10.43
CA LEU A 330 -9.82 -10.67 11.54
C LEU A 330 -9.85 -9.15 11.49
N THR A 331 -10.28 -8.56 12.62
CA THR A 331 -10.35 -7.11 12.80
C THR A 331 -9.36 -6.68 13.87
N LEU A 332 -8.57 -5.66 13.58
CA LEU A 332 -7.58 -5.08 14.50
C LEU A 332 -7.72 -3.57 14.59
N GLU A 333 -7.35 -3.03 15.76
CA GLU A 333 -7.11 -1.60 15.95
C GLU A 333 -5.64 -1.31 15.64
N LEU A 334 -5.40 -0.66 14.51
CA LEU A 334 -4.08 -0.39 13.93
C LEU A 334 -3.79 1.13 13.91
N PRO A 335 -2.59 1.56 13.55
CA PRO A 335 -2.29 2.99 13.41
C PRO A 335 -3.28 3.74 12.52
N ARG A 336 -3.74 3.11 11.42
CA ARG A 336 -4.77 3.66 10.52
C ARG A 336 -6.20 3.65 11.08
N GLY A 337 -6.42 3.12 12.28
CA GLY A 337 -7.71 2.88 12.90
C GLY A 337 -8.16 1.43 12.74
N LYS A 338 -9.48 1.22 12.83
CA LYS A 338 -10.07 -0.12 12.70
C LYS A 338 -9.92 -0.65 11.28
N ALA A 339 -9.35 -1.84 11.16
CA ALA A 339 -9.10 -2.49 9.88
C ALA A 339 -9.47 -3.98 9.94
N THR A 340 -10.12 -4.49 8.90
CA THR A 340 -10.60 -5.88 8.83
C THR A 340 -10.10 -6.54 7.54
N LEU A 341 -9.48 -7.69 7.63
CA LEU A 341 -9.28 -8.56 6.46
C LEU A 341 -10.61 -9.23 6.16
N ARG A 342 -11.23 -8.89 5.02
CA ARG A 342 -12.52 -9.49 4.64
C ARG A 342 -12.37 -10.99 4.44
N LYS A 343 -13.37 -11.74 4.89
CA LYS A 343 -13.35 -13.20 4.80
C LYS A 343 -13.44 -13.70 3.37
N GLU A 344 -14.22 -13.01 2.56
CA GLU A 344 -14.58 -13.47 1.23
C GLU A 344 -13.41 -13.39 0.25
N ASP A 345 -12.67 -12.29 0.29
CA ASP A 345 -11.67 -11.96 -0.72
C ASP A 345 -10.28 -11.63 -0.16
N HIS A 346 -10.12 -11.68 1.18
CA HIS A 346 -8.87 -11.41 1.89
C HIS A 346 -8.33 -9.97 1.70
N GLN A 347 -9.18 -9.05 1.24
CA GLN A 347 -8.85 -7.64 1.09
C GLN A 347 -9.02 -6.89 2.41
N LEU A 348 -8.05 -6.04 2.76
CA LEU A 348 -8.18 -5.10 3.86
C LEU A 348 -9.33 -4.13 3.61
N SER A 349 -10.22 -4.01 4.58
CA SER A 349 -11.29 -3.02 4.64
C SER A 349 -10.98 -2.03 5.77
N SER A 350 -10.69 -0.80 5.43
CA SER A 350 -10.47 0.33 6.32
C SER A 350 -10.93 1.61 5.68
N ASP A 351 -11.26 2.62 6.48
CA ASP A 351 -11.59 3.95 5.97
C ASP A 351 -10.40 4.57 5.23
N PHE A 352 -10.70 5.49 4.32
CA PHE A 352 -9.71 6.06 3.41
C PHE A 352 -9.81 7.59 3.40
N MET A 353 -8.67 8.28 3.27
CA MET A 353 -8.62 9.73 3.38
C MET A 353 -8.18 10.39 2.07
N VAL A 354 -8.85 11.49 1.70
CA VAL A 354 -8.46 12.38 0.60
C VAL A 354 -8.48 13.82 1.10
N GLY A 355 -7.52 14.61 0.66
CA GLY A 355 -7.48 16.04 0.99
C GLY A 355 -6.67 16.84 -0.01
N GLU A 356 -6.27 18.03 0.37
CA GLU A 356 -5.45 18.91 -0.46
C GLU A 356 -4.08 19.14 0.18
N THR A 357 -3.02 19.22 -0.64
CA THR A 357 -1.69 19.59 -0.15
C THR A 357 -1.66 21.03 0.36
N VAL A 358 -1.07 21.24 1.54
CA VAL A 358 -0.89 22.53 2.18
C VAL A 358 0.46 22.60 2.89
N PHE A 359 1.00 23.80 3.09
CA PHE A 359 2.12 24.00 4.02
C PHE A 359 1.61 24.41 5.40
N ASP A 360 2.15 23.73 6.42
CA ASP A 360 1.95 24.08 7.82
C ASP A 360 3.32 24.29 8.48
N LYS A 361 3.45 25.35 9.30
CA LYS A 361 4.72 25.71 9.97
C LYS A 361 5.22 24.63 10.94
N ALA A 362 4.33 23.75 11.39
CA ALA A 362 4.68 22.66 12.30
C ALA A 362 5.50 21.54 11.59
N TYR A 363 5.52 21.52 10.26
CA TYR A 363 6.18 20.46 9.49
C TYR A 363 7.18 21.01 8.47
N PRO A 364 8.31 20.33 8.24
CA PRO A 364 9.33 20.77 7.29
C PRO A 364 8.97 20.48 5.81
N PHE A 365 7.82 19.87 5.55
CA PHE A 365 7.30 19.49 4.24
C PHE A 365 5.79 19.77 4.14
N ALA A 366 5.23 19.72 2.94
CA ALA A 366 3.80 19.89 2.75
C ALA A 366 3.01 18.72 3.37
N ILE A 367 1.90 19.03 3.99
CA ILE A 367 0.98 18.06 4.59
C ILE A 367 -0.35 18.03 3.85
N VAL A 368 -1.20 17.06 4.18
CA VAL A 368 -2.57 16.99 3.67
C VAL A 368 -3.49 17.76 4.62
N GLY A 369 -4.05 18.85 4.12
CA GLY A 369 -5.11 19.62 4.79
C GLY A 369 -6.48 19.37 4.14
N LYS A 370 -7.53 19.99 4.70
CA LYS A 370 -8.91 19.85 4.22
C LYS A 370 -9.32 18.40 3.97
N ALA A 371 -8.84 17.52 4.82
CA ALA A 371 -9.01 16.08 4.65
C ALA A 371 -10.45 15.66 4.90
N GLU A 372 -10.92 14.69 4.09
CA GLU A 372 -12.19 14.00 4.24
C GLU A 372 -11.95 12.50 4.29
N VAL A 373 -12.70 11.84 5.17
CA VAL A 373 -12.64 10.40 5.36
C VAL A 373 -13.79 9.75 4.64
N PHE A 374 -13.49 8.77 3.81
CA PHE A 374 -14.45 7.96 3.09
C PHE A 374 -14.54 6.58 3.76
N PRO A 375 -15.74 6.17 4.23
CA PRO A 375 -15.95 4.83 4.74
C PRO A 375 -15.60 3.78 3.69
N ALA A 376 -14.94 2.69 4.11
CA ALA A 376 -14.54 1.58 3.23
C ALA A 376 -15.67 1.13 2.29
N ALA A 377 -16.89 1.00 2.82
CA ALA A 377 -18.08 0.58 2.05
C ALA A 377 -18.44 1.48 0.84
N LYS A 378 -17.93 2.73 0.80
CA LYS A 378 -18.19 3.67 -0.30
C LYS A 378 -17.11 3.63 -1.39
N VAL A 379 -15.94 3.15 -1.05
CA VAL A 379 -14.76 3.26 -1.93
C VAL A 379 -14.16 1.92 -2.33
N LEU A 380 -14.32 0.90 -1.52
CA LEU A 380 -13.89 -0.46 -1.82
C LEU A 380 -14.90 -1.14 -2.76
N TYR A 381 -14.43 -1.98 -3.67
CA TYR A 381 -15.33 -2.84 -4.44
C TYR A 381 -16.14 -3.78 -3.51
N SER A 382 -17.36 -4.10 -3.89
CA SER A 382 -18.28 -4.90 -3.08
C SER A 382 -17.99 -6.40 -3.17
N VAL A 383 -18.44 -7.16 -2.17
CA VAL A 383 -18.40 -8.64 -2.20
C VAL A 383 -19.18 -9.20 -3.40
N ASP A 384 -20.23 -8.52 -3.85
CA ASP A 384 -20.99 -8.98 -5.03
C ASP A 384 -20.21 -8.76 -6.33
N GLU A 385 -19.43 -7.68 -6.44
CA GLU A 385 -18.50 -7.51 -7.57
C GLU A 385 -17.40 -8.57 -7.56
N TRP A 386 -16.88 -8.93 -6.39
CA TRP A 386 -15.95 -10.04 -6.24
C TRP A 386 -16.57 -11.38 -6.68
N LYS A 387 -17.80 -11.71 -6.23
CA LYS A 387 -18.50 -12.94 -6.64
C LYS A 387 -18.70 -13.01 -8.16
N LYS A 388 -19.06 -11.88 -8.79
CA LYS A 388 -19.19 -11.78 -10.24
C LYS A 388 -17.86 -12.06 -10.95
N ALA A 389 -16.75 -11.49 -10.46
CA ALA A 389 -15.43 -11.72 -11.00
C ALA A 389 -15.00 -13.19 -10.86
N GLN A 390 -15.27 -13.83 -9.72
CA GLN A 390 -15.01 -15.25 -9.52
C GLN A 390 -15.85 -16.14 -10.45
N ALA A 391 -17.09 -15.79 -10.71
CA ALA A 391 -17.95 -16.53 -11.62
C ALA A 391 -17.49 -16.42 -13.09
N ALA A 392 -16.93 -15.29 -13.50
CA ALA A 392 -16.40 -15.07 -14.84
C ALA A 392 -15.08 -15.81 -15.11
N ASN A 393 -14.36 -16.24 -14.07
CA ASN A 393 -13.08 -16.96 -14.15
C ASN A 393 -13.22 -18.49 -14.09
N LYS A 394 -14.43 -19.00 -13.97
CA LYS A 394 -14.76 -20.43 -14.03
C LYS A 394 -15.18 -20.85 -15.43
#